data_426f839c24ef1feb0ff3487bfbbbe78f
#
_entry.id   426f839c24ef1feb0ff3487bfbbbe78f
#
_cell.length_a   1.000
_cell.length_b   1.000
_cell.length_c   1.000
_cell.angle_alpha   90.00
_cell.angle_beta   90.00
_cell.angle_gamma   90.00
#
_symmetry.space_group_name_H-M   'P 1'
#
loop_
_entity.id
_entity.type
_entity.pdbx_description
1 polymer ?
#
loop_
_entity_poly.entity_id
_entity_poly.type
_entity_poly.pdbx_seq_one_letter_code
_entity_poly.pdbx_strand_id
1 'polypeptide(L)'
;MYGQIVIPSGLEADRENRYSVKMLRAAARVDVEKDLAADSRPLRIESVRVYRANDKIQIAPDEAVDEESPRVAAPSVFAGAVKSQTPIVTTAGEPDPVSIAGIYLPEADGETDPSAQLTEATCIVVGGYYDGGSSPTYYRIDFNPGLEGHPFGQILRNYRYVFRIRKVTGPGWSDPALAAVNRATSIVAEIRPWENFTTEMYFEGDNYFGLSSRNVTLGYQAGRVDTMDVQTTVPYAIQWLDTSGTPVGSAVSGVGASLPDNGGFTVAIARNSDDAETVTRLIFTTTGDNRTQSEATAGLRITAGRWTLDVSVKQESPEKYRKRFIRVLSVTEVGSFGTNNPAAASGQPLRRILDNAKNFSPSGTVIVGGFSFTEASRAEIQATSTGSGSDIFQNVKNTINTQDVIYLTYNSPISDELAKVVLSWLRSSPNRVLIVGTDTDATNANLRSYLTADGTWKYYNQSPAVGGGKFKRAAQTDGNRRFFTSPFGTVAENAPIARADDYAGYCLNYPAGVTPLVVSDAVGYEKAMIVGVNRQDRIVYHGDANLNQNGRLSSQANANGSVTSDFDRLTANLWAWIVEQVCEQE
;
A
#
# COMPACT_ATOMS: atom_id res chain seq x y z
N MET A 1 10.73 20.43 11.88
CA MET A 1 9.92 19.20 11.66
C MET A 1 8.66 19.29 12.50
N TYR A 2 7.57 18.76 12.00
CA TYR A 2 6.28 18.69 12.68
C TYR A 2 5.83 17.23 12.75
N GLY A 3 5.25 16.82 13.87
CA GLY A 3 4.65 15.50 14.04
C GLY A 3 3.54 15.59 15.08
N GLN A 4 2.47 14.87 14.84
CA GLN A 4 1.31 14.80 15.73
C GLN A 4 0.97 13.34 15.97
N ILE A 5 0.50 13.04 17.16
CA ILE A 5 -0.04 11.74 17.52
C ILE A 5 -1.27 11.94 18.41
N VAL A 6 -2.32 11.20 18.15
CA VAL A 6 -3.49 11.11 19.01
C VAL A 6 -3.29 9.94 19.98
N ILE A 7 -3.44 10.18 21.26
CA ILE A 7 -3.35 9.17 22.31
C ILE A 7 -4.76 8.92 22.85
N PRO A 8 -5.51 7.94 22.29
CA PRO A 8 -6.93 7.77 22.56
C PRO A 8 -7.26 7.46 24.03
N SER A 9 -6.35 6.75 24.71
CA SER A 9 -6.52 6.34 26.13
C SER A 9 -5.85 7.29 27.12
N GLY A 10 -5.23 8.39 26.66
CA GLY A 10 -4.44 9.27 27.51
C GLY A 10 -3.09 8.67 27.91
N LEU A 11 -2.32 9.44 28.69
CA LEU A 11 -1.05 8.98 29.26
C LEU A 11 -1.30 8.27 30.58
N GLU A 12 -0.57 7.18 30.82
CA GLU A 12 -0.63 6.47 32.09
C GLU A 12 0.44 7.01 33.04
N ALA A 13 -0.01 7.40 34.26
CA ALA A 13 0.83 8.15 35.19
C ALA A 13 1.99 7.33 35.79
N ASP A 14 1.80 6.02 35.95
CA ASP A 14 2.70 5.18 36.73
C ASP A 14 3.58 4.25 35.89
N ARG A 15 3.63 4.46 34.58
CA ARG A 15 4.46 3.66 33.68
C ARG A 15 5.05 4.46 32.51
N GLU A 16 6.10 3.93 31.91
CA GLU A 16 6.70 4.50 30.72
C GLU A 16 5.73 4.43 29.54
N ASN A 17 5.41 5.59 28.97
CA ASN A 17 4.58 5.72 27.77
C ASN A 17 5.51 5.92 26.57
N ARG A 18 5.55 4.95 25.65
CA ARG A 18 6.37 5.02 24.42
C ARG A 18 5.49 5.08 23.19
N TYR A 19 5.70 6.11 22.39
CA TYR A 19 4.98 6.33 21.15
C TYR A 19 5.95 6.60 20.01
N SER A 20 5.63 6.10 18.82
CA SER A 20 6.33 6.44 17.59
C SER A 20 5.58 7.56 16.89
N VAL A 21 6.26 8.63 16.55
CA VAL A 21 5.68 9.77 15.84
C VAL A 21 6.41 9.92 14.51
N LYS A 22 5.68 9.83 13.41
CA LYS A 22 6.21 10.14 12.08
C LYS A 22 6.36 11.65 11.96
N MET A 23 7.50 12.11 11.45
CA MET A 23 7.85 13.53 11.40
C MET A 23 7.78 14.06 9.97
N LEU A 24 7.02 15.12 9.78
CA LEU A 24 6.96 15.91 8.57
C LEU A 24 8.03 17.01 8.58
N ARG A 25 8.87 17.11 7.57
CA ARG A 25 9.82 18.21 7.43
C ARG A 25 9.07 19.50 7.10
N ALA A 26 9.48 20.62 7.71
CA ALA A 26 8.86 21.92 7.43
C ALA A 26 9.36 22.58 6.14
N ALA A 27 10.44 22.08 5.57
CA ALA A 27 11.05 22.61 4.35
C ALA A 27 11.03 21.57 3.22
N ALA A 28 11.05 22.05 1.98
CA ALA A 28 11.43 21.29 0.81
C ALA A 28 12.95 21.23 0.67
N ARG A 29 13.46 20.22 -0.03
CA ARG A 29 14.87 20.12 -0.43
C ARG A 29 14.97 20.14 -1.95
N VAL A 30 15.94 20.87 -2.46
CA VAL A 30 16.28 20.93 -3.88
C VAL A 30 17.69 20.38 -4.10
N ASP A 31 17.81 19.47 -5.05
CA ASP A 31 19.06 18.97 -5.57
C ASP A 31 19.08 19.15 -7.10
N VAL A 32 20.19 19.60 -7.65
CA VAL A 32 20.40 19.71 -9.10
C VAL A 32 21.45 18.70 -9.51
N GLU A 33 21.10 17.79 -10.41
CA GLU A 33 21.98 16.72 -10.90
C GLU A 33 22.25 16.91 -12.39
N LYS A 34 23.47 16.58 -12.81
CA LYS A 34 23.87 16.55 -14.22
C LYS A 34 23.94 15.09 -14.68
N ASP A 35 23.08 14.74 -15.62
CA ASP A 35 23.04 13.41 -16.25
C ASP A 35 22.72 13.59 -17.74
N LEU A 36 23.73 14.12 -18.47
CA LEU A 36 23.57 14.53 -19.85
C LEU A 36 23.46 13.32 -20.78
N ALA A 37 22.46 13.33 -21.65
CA ALA A 37 22.31 12.36 -22.73
C ALA A 37 23.47 12.50 -23.75
N ALA A 38 23.75 11.43 -24.50
CA ALA A 38 24.86 11.38 -25.44
C ALA A 38 24.77 12.43 -26.58
N ASP A 39 23.58 12.92 -26.88
CA ASP A 39 23.30 13.94 -27.88
C ASP A 39 23.24 15.36 -27.29
N SER A 40 23.57 15.52 -26.01
CA SER A 40 23.66 16.81 -25.34
C SER A 40 24.99 17.48 -25.62
N ARG A 41 24.99 18.82 -25.60
CA ARG A 41 26.23 19.58 -25.51
C ARG A 41 26.75 19.56 -24.06
N PRO A 42 28.07 19.60 -23.85
CA PRO A 42 28.66 19.67 -22.53
C PRO A 42 28.19 20.90 -21.75
N LEU A 43 27.89 20.69 -20.45
CA LEU A 43 27.65 21.77 -19.51
C LEU A 43 28.47 21.52 -18.25
N ARG A 44 29.31 22.46 -17.85
CA ARG A 44 30.00 22.45 -16.56
C ARG A 44 29.22 23.33 -15.58
N ILE A 45 28.59 22.73 -14.59
CA ILE A 45 27.80 23.46 -13.60
C ILE A 45 28.73 24.20 -12.62
N GLU A 46 28.40 25.44 -12.29
CA GLU A 46 29.14 26.28 -11.33
C GLU A 46 28.28 26.69 -10.14
N SER A 47 27.01 26.96 -10.36
CA SER A 47 26.12 27.47 -9.30
C SER A 47 24.66 27.16 -9.57
N VAL A 48 23.88 27.12 -8.48
CA VAL A 48 22.42 27.12 -8.49
C VAL A 48 21.93 28.33 -7.71
N ARG A 49 21.01 29.07 -8.27
CA ARG A 49 20.37 30.23 -7.65
C ARG A 49 18.88 29.97 -7.55
N VAL A 50 18.31 30.22 -6.37
CA VAL A 50 16.86 30.16 -6.18
C VAL A 50 16.35 31.59 -6.09
N TYR A 51 15.47 31.94 -7.00
CA TYR A 51 14.84 33.25 -7.06
C TYR A 51 13.45 33.22 -6.43
N ARG A 52 13.09 34.29 -5.73
CA ARG A 52 11.74 34.51 -5.15
C ARG A 52 11.31 33.39 -4.18
N ALA A 53 12.26 32.81 -3.43
CA ALA A 53 11.93 31.94 -2.32
C ALA A 53 11.27 32.78 -1.20
N ASN A 54 10.31 32.21 -0.48
CA ASN A 54 9.78 32.84 0.74
C ASN A 54 10.89 32.97 1.80
N ASP A 55 10.85 34.05 2.59
CA ASP A 55 11.86 34.35 3.63
C ASP A 55 11.58 33.64 4.96
N LYS A 56 10.41 33.01 5.11
CA LYS A 56 9.96 32.36 6.35
C LYS A 56 9.38 30.99 6.11
N ILE A 57 9.52 30.12 7.11
CA ILE A 57 8.99 28.75 7.13
C ILE A 57 7.91 28.67 8.23
N GLN A 58 6.75 28.15 7.88
CA GLN A 58 5.74 27.73 8.86
C GLN A 58 6.05 26.30 9.33
N ILE A 59 6.17 26.07 10.64
CA ILE A 59 6.55 24.75 11.17
C ILE A 59 5.38 23.78 11.10
N ALA A 60 4.21 24.16 11.65
CA ALA A 60 3.01 23.35 11.59
C ALA A 60 2.28 23.60 10.26
N PRO A 61 1.78 22.55 9.58
CA PRO A 61 0.91 22.73 8.42
C PRO A 61 -0.45 23.29 8.84
N ASP A 62 -1.15 23.96 7.91
CA ASP A 62 -2.49 24.49 8.13
C ASP A 62 -3.57 23.41 8.03
N GLU A 63 -3.30 22.38 7.23
CA GLU A 63 -4.17 21.21 7.10
C GLU A 63 -3.83 20.09 8.09
N ALA A 64 -4.82 19.26 8.39
CA ALA A 64 -4.60 18.07 9.19
C ALA A 64 -3.71 17.08 8.41
N VAL A 65 -2.68 16.58 9.07
CA VAL A 65 -1.73 15.61 8.49
C VAL A 65 -2.10 14.21 8.96
N ASP A 66 -2.19 13.29 8.03
CA ASP A 66 -2.38 11.87 8.34
C ASP A 66 -1.20 11.34 9.17
N GLU A 67 -1.49 10.76 10.33
CA GLU A 67 -0.47 10.21 11.23
C GLU A 67 0.27 9.01 10.62
N GLU A 68 -0.40 8.23 9.77
CA GLU A 68 0.16 7.05 9.10
C GLU A 68 1.01 7.41 7.88
N SER A 69 0.63 8.49 7.17
CA SER A 69 1.33 8.96 5.98
C SER A 69 1.41 10.49 5.97
N PRO A 70 2.37 11.09 6.72
CA PRO A 70 2.42 12.54 6.88
C PRO A 70 2.75 13.23 5.56
N ARG A 71 1.73 13.78 4.90
CA ARG A 71 1.80 14.52 3.63
C ARG A 71 0.95 15.77 3.73
N VAL A 72 1.24 16.72 2.86
CA VAL A 72 0.43 17.91 2.64
C VAL A 72 -0.02 17.95 1.17
N ALA A 73 -1.26 18.30 0.95
CA ALA A 73 -1.83 18.50 -0.39
C ALA A 73 -1.66 19.94 -0.88
N ALA A 74 -1.58 20.89 0.06
CA ALA A 74 -1.39 22.29 -0.21
C ALA A 74 -0.22 22.87 0.61
N PRO A 75 0.45 23.93 0.15
CA PRO A 75 1.48 24.60 0.91
C PRO A 75 0.88 25.38 2.08
N SER A 76 1.60 25.40 3.20
CA SER A 76 1.29 26.23 4.37
C SER A 76 2.29 27.39 4.44
N VAL A 77 1.99 28.45 3.74
CA VAL A 77 2.86 29.63 3.70
C VAL A 77 2.64 30.50 4.92
N PHE A 78 3.71 30.82 5.63
CA PHE A 78 3.63 31.66 6.83
C PHE A 78 3.00 33.03 6.51
N ALA A 79 1.97 33.42 7.27
CA ALA A 79 1.32 34.71 7.11
C ALA A 79 2.33 35.86 7.30
N GLY A 80 2.53 36.66 6.25
CA GLY A 80 3.55 37.71 6.23
C GLY A 80 4.94 37.23 5.79
N ALA A 81 5.06 36.05 5.21
CA ALA A 81 6.25 35.70 4.41
C ALA A 81 6.32 36.60 3.17
N VAL A 82 7.54 36.98 2.81
CA VAL A 82 7.82 37.82 1.65
C VAL A 82 8.77 37.08 0.72
N LYS A 83 8.50 37.12 -0.58
CA LYS A 83 9.41 36.57 -1.58
C LYS A 83 10.71 37.38 -1.60
N SER A 84 11.85 36.70 -1.42
CA SER A 84 13.15 37.35 -1.38
C SER A 84 13.52 37.98 -2.72
N GLN A 85 13.93 39.24 -2.67
CA GLN A 85 14.47 39.93 -3.83
C GLN A 85 15.91 39.51 -4.16
N THR A 86 16.61 38.94 -3.17
CA THR A 86 17.96 38.42 -3.35
C THR A 86 17.92 36.89 -3.50
N PRO A 87 18.49 36.31 -4.55
CA PRO A 87 18.49 34.86 -4.74
C PRO A 87 19.34 34.15 -3.67
N ILE A 88 18.88 32.96 -3.26
CA ILE A 88 19.71 32.03 -2.51
C ILE A 88 20.72 31.44 -3.50
N VAL A 89 22.02 31.60 -3.26
CA VAL A 89 23.09 31.15 -4.15
C VAL A 89 23.86 30.00 -3.50
N THR A 90 23.94 28.88 -4.19
CA THR A 90 24.79 27.75 -3.83
C THR A 90 25.80 27.55 -4.95
N THR A 91 27.08 27.67 -4.63
CA THR A 91 28.18 27.43 -5.57
C THR A 91 28.70 26.00 -5.47
N ALA A 92 29.24 25.50 -6.57
CA ALA A 92 29.93 24.23 -6.58
C ALA A 92 31.15 24.26 -5.65
N GLY A 93 31.29 23.24 -4.80
CA GLY A 93 32.46 23.07 -3.92
C GLY A 93 33.70 22.52 -4.66
N GLU A 94 33.52 21.99 -5.86
CA GLU A 94 34.57 21.41 -6.70
C GLU A 94 34.34 21.78 -8.16
N PRO A 95 35.37 21.70 -9.01
CA PRO A 95 35.21 21.93 -10.45
C PRO A 95 34.32 20.88 -11.09
N ASP A 96 33.31 21.30 -11.86
CA ASP A 96 32.39 20.48 -12.62
C ASP A 96 31.69 19.34 -11.84
N PRO A 97 30.95 19.65 -10.77
CA PRO A 97 30.30 18.63 -9.98
C PRO A 97 29.20 17.90 -10.76
N VAL A 98 28.98 16.64 -10.41
CA VAL A 98 27.85 15.85 -10.92
C VAL A 98 26.54 16.37 -10.33
N SER A 99 26.59 16.95 -9.13
CA SER A 99 25.40 17.50 -8.47
C SER A 99 25.73 18.68 -7.55
N ILE A 100 24.77 19.59 -7.40
CA ILE A 100 24.70 20.58 -6.33
C ILE A 100 23.45 20.25 -5.52
N ALA A 101 23.60 19.84 -4.26
CA ALA A 101 22.56 19.25 -3.46
C ALA A 101 22.36 19.96 -2.11
N GLY A 102 21.21 19.72 -1.45
CA GLY A 102 20.95 20.16 -0.09
C GLY A 102 20.49 21.62 0.03
N ILE A 103 19.88 22.19 -0.99
CA ILE A 103 19.23 23.50 -0.92
C ILE A 103 17.87 23.33 -0.27
N TYR A 104 17.65 23.97 0.88
CA TYR A 104 16.37 23.89 1.61
C TYR A 104 15.55 25.15 1.38
N LEU A 105 14.25 24.96 1.07
CA LEU A 105 13.34 26.04 0.72
C LEU A 105 12.07 25.99 1.59
N PRO A 106 11.54 27.17 1.96
CA PRO A 106 10.17 27.30 2.41
C PRO A 106 9.17 26.85 1.36
N GLU A 107 7.96 26.54 1.78
CA GLU A 107 6.82 26.34 0.87
C GLU A 107 6.46 27.59 0.09
N ALA A 108 5.87 27.39 -1.09
CA ALA A 108 5.37 28.47 -1.92
C ALA A 108 4.02 28.07 -2.54
N ASP A 109 3.06 28.98 -2.55
CA ASP A 109 1.71 28.77 -3.11
C ASP A 109 1.72 28.54 -4.64
N GLY A 110 2.75 29.00 -5.29
CA GLY A 110 2.79 29.01 -6.74
C GLY A 110 2.04 30.21 -7.33
N GLU A 111 2.04 30.28 -8.67
CA GLU A 111 1.45 31.39 -9.43
C GLU A 111 0.42 30.86 -10.43
N THR A 112 -0.81 31.31 -10.29
CA THR A 112 -1.94 30.89 -11.14
C THR A 112 -2.16 31.82 -12.32
N ASP A 113 -1.71 33.09 -12.24
CA ASP A 113 -1.80 34.03 -13.35
C ASP A 113 -0.69 33.76 -14.39
N PRO A 114 -1.03 33.30 -15.60
CA PRO A 114 -0.03 33.03 -16.64
C PRO A 114 0.89 34.19 -16.97
N SER A 115 0.41 35.43 -16.80
CA SER A 115 1.19 36.65 -17.09
C SER A 115 2.25 36.95 -16.02
N ALA A 116 2.03 36.46 -14.79
CA ALA A 116 2.90 36.65 -13.65
C ALA A 116 3.85 35.46 -13.37
N GLN A 117 3.62 34.30 -13.98
CA GLN A 117 4.37 33.07 -13.71
C GLN A 117 5.90 33.25 -13.80
N LEU A 118 6.37 33.95 -14.80
CA LEU A 118 7.82 34.12 -14.99
C LEU A 118 8.42 35.17 -14.06
N THR A 119 7.65 36.14 -13.59
CA THR A 119 8.13 37.25 -12.78
C THR A 119 7.91 37.02 -11.28
N GLU A 120 6.89 36.25 -10.89
CA GLU A 120 6.48 36.12 -9.49
C GLU A 120 6.73 34.70 -8.90
N ALA A 121 6.69 33.63 -9.73
CA ALA A 121 6.87 32.30 -9.22
C ALA A 121 8.31 32.02 -8.75
N THR A 122 8.46 31.20 -7.73
CA THR A 122 9.76 30.67 -7.31
C THR A 122 10.34 29.79 -8.40
N CYS A 123 11.60 30.03 -8.75
CA CYS A 123 12.31 29.22 -9.75
C CYS A 123 13.79 29.01 -9.37
N ILE A 124 14.44 28.05 -10.01
CA ILE A 124 15.89 27.90 -9.94
C ILE A 124 16.53 28.38 -11.23
N VAL A 125 17.76 28.89 -11.11
CA VAL A 125 18.62 29.25 -12.23
C VAL A 125 19.94 28.54 -12.07
N VAL A 126 20.24 27.63 -12.99
CA VAL A 126 21.51 26.92 -13.05
C VAL A 126 22.50 27.75 -13.83
N GLY A 127 23.64 28.06 -13.24
CA GLY A 127 24.75 28.74 -13.87
C GLY A 127 25.88 27.78 -14.20
N GLY A 128 26.46 27.91 -15.37
CA GLY A 128 27.55 27.05 -15.79
C GLY A 128 28.17 27.48 -17.11
N TYR A 129 29.13 26.72 -17.61
CA TYR A 129 29.82 26.97 -18.85
C TYR A 129 29.39 25.99 -19.93
N TYR A 130 28.78 26.53 -20.97
CA TYR A 130 28.28 25.77 -22.11
C TYR A 130 29.39 25.45 -23.11
N ASP A 131 29.49 24.19 -23.54
CA ASP A 131 30.31 23.67 -24.63
C ASP A 131 31.80 24.14 -24.56
N GLY A 132 32.35 24.19 -23.33
CA GLY A 132 33.73 24.64 -23.09
C GLY A 132 33.97 26.16 -23.18
N GLY A 133 32.92 26.96 -23.29
CA GLY A 133 32.98 28.41 -23.28
C GLY A 133 33.65 29.00 -22.03
N SER A 134 34.21 30.19 -22.14
CA SER A 134 34.90 30.90 -21.05
C SER A 134 33.98 31.82 -20.24
N SER A 135 32.79 32.10 -20.73
CA SER A 135 31.78 32.94 -20.05
C SER A 135 30.67 32.08 -19.51
N PRO A 136 30.23 32.34 -18.27
CA PRO A 136 29.11 31.60 -17.69
C PRO A 136 27.80 31.92 -18.40
N THR A 137 26.91 30.97 -18.45
CA THR A 137 25.56 31.06 -19.00
C THR A 137 24.56 30.49 -18.01
N TYR A 138 23.32 30.98 -18.06
CA TYR A 138 22.33 30.76 -17.02
C TYR A 138 21.03 30.21 -17.61
N TYR A 139 20.49 29.15 -16.96
CA TYR A 139 19.31 28.42 -17.42
C TYR A 139 18.26 28.39 -16.30
N ARG A 140 17.07 28.87 -16.61
CA ARG A 140 15.93 28.75 -15.68
C ARG A 140 15.35 27.35 -15.73
N ILE A 141 14.95 26.84 -14.56
CA ILE A 141 14.14 25.63 -14.41
C ILE A 141 13.03 25.95 -13.39
N ASP A 142 11.79 25.62 -13.74
CA ASP A 142 10.63 25.93 -12.93
C ASP A 142 10.15 24.73 -12.14
N PHE A 143 9.52 24.98 -10.97
CA PHE A 143 8.79 23.97 -10.22
C PHE A 143 7.42 23.76 -10.86
N ASN A 144 7.04 22.49 -11.06
CA ASN A 144 5.72 22.05 -11.54
C ASN A 144 5.19 22.84 -12.75
N PRO A 145 5.94 22.96 -13.86
CA PRO A 145 5.44 23.67 -15.02
C PRO A 145 4.30 22.88 -15.67
N GLY A 146 3.05 23.38 -15.57
CA GLY A 146 1.88 22.83 -16.25
C GLY A 146 1.27 21.56 -15.63
N LEU A 147 1.57 21.23 -14.38
CA LEU A 147 0.92 20.16 -13.65
C LEU A 147 -0.49 20.58 -13.20
N GLU A 148 -1.52 19.83 -13.61
CA GLU A 148 -2.89 20.07 -13.14
C GLU A 148 -2.97 19.82 -11.63
N GLY A 149 -3.68 20.71 -10.91
CA GLY A 149 -3.77 20.66 -9.45
C GLY A 149 -2.54 21.19 -8.70
N HIS A 150 -1.45 21.53 -9.41
CA HIS A 150 -0.24 22.10 -8.84
C HIS A 150 0.10 23.43 -9.53
N PRO A 151 -0.17 24.59 -8.91
CA PRO A 151 0.16 25.88 -9.47
C PRO A 151 1.64 26.01 -9.84
N PHE A 152 1.93 26.73 -10.90
CA PHE A 152 3.27 26.98 -11.40
C PHE A 152 4.16 27.59 -10.31
N GLY A 153 5.30 26.95 -10.04
CA GLY A 153 6.20 27.40 -8.99
C GLY A 153 5.79 27.00 -7.56
N GLN A 154 4.77 26.15 -7.38
CA GLN A 154 4.38 25.63 -6.07
C GLN A 154 5.46 24.74 -5.46
N ILE A 155 5.70 24.91 -4.16
CA ILE A 155 6.67 24.13 -3.40
C ILE A 155 5.97 23.62 -2.14
N LEU A 156 5.95 22.30 -1.95
CA LEU A 156 5.40 21.63 -0.79
C LEU A 156 6.51 21.18 0.17
N ARG A 157 6.28 21.33 1.49
CA ARG A 157 7.16 20.80 2.53
C ARG A 157 7.32 19.28 2.42
N ASN A 158 8.36 18.76 3.00
CA ASN A 158 8.70 17.34 3.02
C ASN A 158 9.01 16.73 1.63
N TYR A 159 8.99 17.50 0.56
CA TYR A 159 9.37 17.07 -0.78
C TYR A 159 10.85 17.31 -1.03
N ARG A 160 11.47 16.42 -1.80
CA ARG A 160 12.79 16.60 -2.41
C ARG A 160 12.58 16.77 -3.91
N TYR A 161 12.90 17.90 -4.42
CA TYR A 161 12.88 18.20 -5.85
C TYR A 161 14.28 17.93 -6.41
N VAL A 162 14.42 16.89 -7.21
CA VAL A 162 15.66 16.60 -7.93
C VAL A 162 15.50 17.07 -9.36
N PHE A 163 16.23 18.10 -9.71
CA PHE A 163 16.28 18.66 -11.06
C PHE A 163 17.44 18.01 -11.81
N ARG A 164 17.15 17.03 -12.64
CA ARG A 164 18.16 16.31 -13.42
C ARG A 164 18.26 16.91 -14.81
N ILE A 165 19.40 17.54 -15.11
CA ILE A 165 19.68 18.12 -16.41
C ILE A 165 20.05 17.00 -17.39
N ARG A 166 19.18 16.77 -18.38
CA ARG A 166 19.32 15.68 -19.36
C ARG A 166 19.91 16.14 -20.68
N LYS A 167 19.65 17.38 -21.10
CA LYS A 167 20.11 17.88 -22.38
C LYS A 167 20.28 19.39 -22.38
N VAL A 168 21.36 19.84 -22.97
CA VAL A 168 21.61 21.26 -23.27
C VAL A 168 21.90 21.39 -24.75
N THR A 169 21.15 22.28 -25.42
CA THR A 169 21.20 22.43 -26.89
C THR A 169 21.81 23.74 -27.35
N GLY A 170 21.98 24.69 -26.45
CA GLY A 170 22.51 26.03 -26.75
C GLY A 170 22.93 26.76 -25.49
N PRO A 171 23.59 27.91 -25.59
CA PRO A 171 23.91 28.74 -24.46
C PRO A 171 22.64 29.27 -23.82
N GLY A 172 22.64 29.42 -22.48
CA GLY A 172 21.62 30.10 -21.73
C GLY A 172 21.75 31.62 -21.79
N TRP A 173 21.06 32.30 -20.88
CA TRP A 173 21.17 33.75 -20.74
C TRP A 173 22.52 34.17 -20.18
N SER A 174 22.99 35.33 -20.57
CA SER A 174 24.28 35.86 -20.10
C SER A 174 24.22 36.42 -18.67
N ASP A 175 23.03 36.66 -18.15
CA ASP A 175 22.80 37.20 -16.83
C ASP A 175 21.78 36.35 -16.09
N PRO A 176 22.03 36.02 -14.79
CA PRO A 176 21.14 35.15 -14.02
C PRO A 176 19.77 35.78 -13.71
N ALA A 177 19.68 37.10 -13.56
CA ALA A 177 18.41 37.78 -13.33
C ALA A 177 17.57 37.82 -14.61
N LEU A 178 18.19 37.96 -15.77
CA LEU A 178 17.50 37.81 -17.06
C LEU A 178 17.01 36.37 -17.23
N ALA A 179 17.81 35.36 -16.88
CA ALA A 179 17.38 33.98 -16.91
C ALA A 179 16.14 33.77 -16.00
N ALA A 180 16.11 34.36 -14.84
CA ALA A 180 15.04 34.19 -13.85
C ALA A 180 13.67 34.74 -14.29
N VAL A 181 13.60 35.59 -15.30
CA VAL A 181 12.33 36.19 -15.80
C VAL A 181 12.01 35.80 -17.25
N ASN A 182 12.78 34.90 -17.82
CA ASN A 182 12.59 34.43 -19.18
C ASN A 182 12.49 32.90 -19.23
N ARG A 183 11.72 32.38 -20.18
CA ARG A 183 11.57 30.93 -20.38
C ARG A 183 12.90 30.27 -20.74
N ALA A 184 13.09 29.06 -20.26
CA ALA A 184 14.22 28.22 -20.66
C ALA A 184 14.05 27.77 -22.12
N THR A 185 15.04 28.06 -22.97
CA THR A 185 14.96 27.71 -24.39
C THR A 185 15.94 26.60 -24.81
N SER A 186 16.96 26.36 -24.01
CA SER A 186 18.10 25.53 -24.41
C SER A 186 18.48 24.43 -23.41
N ILE A 187 17.62 24.15 -22.44
CA ILE A 187 17.85 23.13 -21.40
C ILE A 187 16.62 22.23 -21.26
N VAL A 188 16.86 20.94 -21.10
CA VAL A 188 15.85 19.96 -20.73
C VAL A 188 16.23 19.39 -19.37
N ALA A 189 15.38 19.61 -18.39
CA ALA A 189 15.53 19.10 -17.04
C ALA A 189 14.35 18.22 -16.65
N GLU A 190 14.64 17.19 -15.89
CA GLU A 190 13.69 16.28 -15.29
C GLU A 190 13.53 16.62 -13.80
N ILE A 191 12.32 16.62 -13.26
CA ILE A 191 12.05 16.91 -11.84
C ILE A 191 11.56 15.63 -11.16
N ARG A 192 12.21 15.24 -10.05
CA ARG A 192 11.80 14.09 -9.22
C ARG A 192 11.40 14.55 -7.83
N PRO A 193 10.15 14.43 -7.42
CA PRO A 193 9.75 14.67 -6.04
C PRO A 193 10.13 13.49 -5.11
N TRP A 194 10.43 13.79 -3.86
CA TRP A 194 10.83 12.80 -2.85
C TRP A 194 9.62 12.30 -2.05
N GLU A 195 9.49 11.06 -1.97
CA GLU A 195 8.80 10.04 -1.20
C GLU A 195 7.81 9.22 -2.02
N ASN A 196 8.08 7.92 -2.08
CA ASN A 196 7.28 6.77 -2.55
C ASN A 196 6.45 6.89 -3.84
N PHE A 197 6.32 8.08 -4.40
CA PHE A 197 5.80 8.35 -5.74
C PHE A 197 6.88 9.06 -6.52
N THR A 198 7.86 8.29 -7.02
CA THR A 198 8.85 8.82 -7.95
C THR A 198 8.15 9.06 -9.28
N THR A 199 7.51 10.20 -9.43
CA THR A 199 7.03 10.61 -10.74
C THR A 199 8.23 11.17 -11.50
N GLU A 200 8.72 10.41 -12.46
CA GLU A 200 9.64 10.97 -13.45
C GLU A 200 8.83 11.82 -14.41
N MET A 201 9.09 13.12 -14.44
CA MET A 201 8.38 14.05 -15.32
C MET A 201 9.35 14.69 -16.31
N TYR A 202 8.97 14.69 -17.58
CA TYR A 202 9.68 15.31 -18.69
C TYR A 202 8.85 16.47 -19.19
N PHE A 203 9.48 17.62 -19.44
CA PHE A 203 8.81 18.83 -19.88
C PHE A 203 9.43 19.37 -21.16
N GLU A 204 8.60 19.91 -22.05
CA GLU A 204 9.00 20.68 -23.21
C GLU A 204 7.92 21.70 -23.56
N GLY A 205 8.20 22.96 -23.26
CA GLY A 205 7.18 24.02 -23.37
C GLY A 205 6.01 23.72 -22.47
N ASP A 206 4.81 23.68 -23.04
CA ASP A 206 3.57 23.38 -22.33
C ASP A 206 3.25 21.86 -22.28
N ASN A 207 4.10 21.02 -22.88
CA ASN A 207 3.92 19.59 -22.88
C ASN A 207 4.71 18.92 -21.75
N TYR A 208 4.12 17.89 -21.16
CA TYR A 208 4.78 17.04 -20.17
C TYR A 208 4.39 15.58 -20.34
N PHE A 209 5.27 14.72 -19.80
CA PHE A 209 5.05 13.28 -19.72
C PHE A 209 5.73 12.73 -18.47
N GLY A 210 5.01 11.97 -17.66
CA GLY A 210 5.54 11.42 -16.41
C GLY A 210 4.93 10.09 -16.02
N LEU A 211 5.70 9.34 -15.21
CA LEU A 211 5.33 8.04 -14.64
C LEU A 211 5.48 8.06 -13.13
N SER A 212 4.56 7.42 -12.40
CA SER A 212 4.66 7.27 -10.95
C SER A 212 5.80 6.32 -10.54
N SER A 213 6.22 5.40 -11.41
CA SER A 213 7.33 4.46 -11.19
C SER A 213 7.89 3.97 -12.51
N ARG A 214 9.13 3.46 -12.51
CA ARG A 214 9.69 2.64 -13.60
C ARG A 214 9.80 1.16 -13.26
N ASN A 215 9.39 0.80 -12.06
CA ASN A 215 9.45 -0.57 -11.60
C ASN A 215 8.08 -0.99 -11.09
N VAL A 216 7.61 -2.11 -11.58
CA VAL A 216 6.38 -2.76 -11.14
C VAL A 216 6.77 -4.13 -10.62
N THR A 217 6.36 -4.46 -9.39
CA THR A 217 6.68 -5.75 -8.78
C THR A 217 5.40 -6.41 -8.31
N LEU A 218 5.12 -7.57 -8.87
CA LEU A 218 3.93 -8.37 -8.61
C LEU A 218 4.30 -9.63 -7.82
N GLY A 219 3.44 -10.07 -6.93
CA GLY A 219 3.60 -11.32 -6.21
C GLY A 219 3.63 -12.54 -7.16
N TYR A 220 4.17 -13.68 -6.67
CA TYR A 220 4.41 -14.87 -7.50
C TYR A 220 3.14 -15.53 -8.06
N GLN A 221 1.97 -15.24 -7.54
CA GLN A 221 0.70 -15.89 -7.94
C GLN A 221 0.08 -15.24 -9.17
N ALA A 222 -0.75 -16.02 -9.88
CA ALA A 222 -1.61 -15.52 -10.94
C ALA A 222 -2.66 -14.52 -10.40
N GLY A 223 -3.08 -13.57 -11.26
CA GLY A 223 -4.10 -12.59 -10.93
C GLY A 223 -3.62 -11.48 -9.97
N ARG A 224 -2.31 -11.37 -9.72
CA ARG A 224 -1.76 -10.23 -8.98
C ARG A 224 -1.83 -8.98 -9.83
N VAL A 225 -2.19 -7.89 -9.19
CA VAL A 225 -2.38 -6.59 -9.82
C VAL A 225 -1.52 -5.55 -9.14
N ASP A 226 -0.79 -4.78 -9.92
CA ASP A 226 -0.13 -3.55 -9.51
C ASP A 226 -0.45 -2.44 -10.51
N THR A 227 -0.31 -1.20 -10.11
CA THR A 227 -0.73 -0.05 -10.93
C THR A 227 0.35 1.01 -11.00
N MET A 228 0.41 1.68 -12.12
CA MET A 228 1.31 2.81 -12.36
C MET A 228 0.54 3.94 -13.03
N ASP A 229 0.63 5.14 -12.49
CA ASP A 229 -0.01 6.31 -13.09
C ASP A 229 0.87 6.90 -14.20
N VAL A 230 0.21 7.29 -15.29
CA VAL A 230 0.81 8.01 -16.42
C VAL A 230 0.15 9.38 -16.50
N GLN A 231 0.96 10.41 -16.38
CA GLN A 231 0.51 11.80 -16.45
C GLN A 231 1.13 12.48 -17.67
N THR A 232 0.31 12.97 -18.59
CA THR A 232 0.80 13.50 -19.85
C THR A 232 -0.20 14.44 -20.53
N THR A 233 0.33 15.47 -21.21
CA THR A 233 -0.42 16.35 -22.12
C THR A 233 -0.40 15.86 -23.57
N VAL A 234 0.42 14.88 -23.88
CA VAL A 234 0.54 14.34 -25.25
C VAL A 234 0.04 12.90 -25.31
N PRO A 235 -0.60 12.45 -26.40
CA PRO A 235 -0.98 11.06 -26.56
C PRO A 235 0.22 10.13 -26.39
N TYR A 236 0.00 8.99 -25.74
CA TYR A 236 1.04 7.99 -25.57
C TYR A 236 0.58 6.60 -26.02
N ALA A 237 1.56 5.75 -26.28
CA ALA A 237 1.37 4.34 -26.61
C ALA A 237 2.27 3.47 -25.73
N ILE A 238 1.81 2.24 -25.47
CA ILE A 238 2.56 1.22 -24.73
C ILE A 238 2.85 0.04 -25.64
N GLN A 239 4.02 -0.60 -25.45
CA GLN A 239 4.46 -1.76 -26.21
C GLN A 239 5.39 -2.62 -25.39
N TRP A 240 5.24 -3.95 -25.48
CA TRP A 240 6.17 -4.86 -24.83
C TRP A 240 7.57 -4.80 -25.44
N LEU A 241 8.56 -5.11 -24.62
CA LEU A 241 9.96 -5.31 -25.02
C LEU A 241 10.36 -6.77 -24.83
N ASP A 242 11.22 -7.25 -25.70
CA ASP A 242 11.92 -8.51 -25.48
C ASP A 242 13.09 -8.35 -24.47
N THR A 243 13.77 -9.44 -24.21
CA THR A 243 14.92 -9.47 -23.27
C THR A 243 16.11 -8.63 -23.73
N SER A 244 16.17 -8.23 -25.00
CA SER A 244 17.19 -7.34 -25.56
C SER A 244 16.79 -5.86 -25.51
N GLY A 245 15.57 -5.54 -25.06
CA GLY A 245 15.00 -4.19 -25.06
C GLY A 245 14.40 -3.78 -26.41
N THR A 246 14.18 -4.73 -27.32
CA THR A 246 13.56 -4.47 -28.62
C THR A 246 12.03 -4.57 -28.53
N PRO A 247 11.27 -3.61 -29.10
CA PRO A 247 9.82 -3.67 -29.12
C PRO A 247 9.27 -4.92 -29.81
N VAL A 248 8.29 -5.58 -29.19
CA VAL A 248 7.59 -6.76 -29.71
C VAL A 248 6.09 -6.53 -29.77
N GLY A 249 5.44 -7.09 -30.79
CA GLY A 249 4.01 -6.89 -31.03
C GLY A 249 3.68 -5.49 -31.50
N SER A 250 2.40 -5.14 -31.50
CA SER A 250 1.91 -3.81 -31.88
C SER A 250 1.76 -2.91 -30.66
N ALA A 251 2.14 -1.64 -30.78
CA ALA A 251 1.86 -0.65 -29.78
C ALA A 251 0.35 -0.39 -29.67
N VAL A 252 -0.15 -0.15 -28.46
CA VAL A 252 -1.55 0.20 -28.20
C VAL A 252 -1.62 1.53 -27.46
N SER A 253 -2.73 2.27 -27.68
CA SER A 253 -2.94 3.59 -27.08
C SER A 253 -4.42 3.81 -26.74
N GLY A 254 -4.66 4.74 -25.84
CA GLY A 254 -6.00 5.14 -25.41
C GLY A 254 -6.60 4.29 -24.30
N VAL A 255 -7.48 4.90 -23.52
CA VAL A 255 -8.20 4.25 -22.43
C VAL A 255 -9.02 3.07 -22.93
N GLY A 256 -8.96 1.95 -22.25
CA GLY A 256 -9.58 0.67 -22.62
C GLY A 256 -8.70 -0.23 -23.49
N ALA A 257 -7.58 0.28 -24.01
CA ALA A 257 -6.63 -0.56 -24.74
C ALA A 257 -5.82 -1.44 -23.77
N SER A 258 -5.43 -2.62 -24.24
CA SER A 258 -4.60 -3.55 -23.48
C SER A 258 -3.60 -4.27 -24.39
N LEU A 259 -2.43 -4.57 -23.85
CA LEU A 259 -1.45 -5.43 -24.48
C LEU A 259 -1.76 -6.90 -24.15
N PRO A 260 -1.57 -7.82 -25.12
CA PRO A 260 -1.72 -9.25 -24.88
C PRO A 260 -0.68 -9.75 -23.87
N ASP A 261 -0.88 -10.99 -23.41
CA ASP A 261 0.09 -11.66 -22.54
C ASP A 261 1.50 -11.67 -23.15
N ASN A 262 2.47 -11.29 -22.33
CA ASN A 262 3.89 -11.39 -22.64
C ASN A 262 4.65 -11.97 -21.44
N GLY A 263 4.95 -13.25 -21.50
CA GLY A 263 5.73 -13.95 -20.49
C GLY A 263 5.06 -14.02 -19.11
N GLY A 264 3.73 -14.05 -19.07
CA GLY A 264 2.95 -14.11 -17.84
C GLY A 264 2.40 -12.77 -17.34
N PHE A 265 2.49 -11.71 -18.16
CA PHE A 265 2.01 -10.37 -17.81
C PHE A 265 1.05 -9.82 -18.86
N THR A 266 0.00 -9.17 -18.41
CA THR A 266 -0.83 -8.27 -19.24
C THR A 266 -0.77 -6.86 -18.67
N VAL A 267 -1.02 -5.86 -19.52
CA VAL A 267 -1.16 -4.45 -19.10
C VAL A 267 -2.33 -3.81 -19.83
N ALA A 268 -3.14 -3.06 -19.09
CA ALA A 268 -4.28 -2.33 -19.61
C ALA A 268 -4.19 -0.85 -19.25
N ILE A 269 -4.66 0.03 -20.15
CA ILE A 269 -4.78 1.48 -19.92
C ILE A 269 -6.17 1.77 -19.38
N ALA A 270 -6.28 2.29 -18.17
CA ALA A 270 -7.53 2.67 -17.52
C ALA A 270 -7.56 4.18 -17.22
N ARG A 271 -8.75 4.72 -16.95
CA ARG A 271 -8.86 6.05 -16.33
C ARG A 271 -8.50 5.95 -14.85
N ASN A 272 -7.83 6.96 -14.34
CA ASN A 272 -7.75 7.15 -12.90
C ASN A 272 -9.13 7.69 -12.44
N SER A 273 -9.75 7.04 -11.45
CA SER A 273 -11.12 7.36 -11.00
C SER A 273 -11.26 8.71 -10.30
N ASP A 274 -10.13 9.32 -9.91
CA ASP A 274 -10.10 10.49 -9.02
C ASP A 274 -9.88 11.83 -9.72
N ASP A 275 -10.20 11.95 -10.98
CA ASP A 275 -10.14 13.16 -11.82
C ASP A 275 -8.94 13.28 -12.76
N ALA A 276 -9.20 14.02 -13.76
CA ALA A 276 -8.43 14.62 -14.83
C ALA A 276 -8.28 13.74 -16.07
N GLU A 277 -8.71 14.31 -17.18
CA GLU A 277 -8.51 13.74 -18.52
C GLU A 277 -7.03 13.46 -18.86
N THR A 278 -6.11 14.03 -18.07
CA THR A 278 -4.66 13.97 -18.28
C THR A 278 -3.97 12.86 -17.50
N VAL A 279 -4.63 12.21 -16.53
CA VAL A 279 -4.05 11.13 -15.74
C VAL A 279 -4.73 9.82 -16.10
N THR A 280 -3.93 8.88 -16.59
CA THR A 280 -4.35 7.52 -16.84
C THR A 280 -3.56 6.57 -15.95
N ARG A 281 -4.06 5.36 -15.77
CA ARG A 281 -3.45 4.32 -14.96
C ARG A 281 -3.14 3.11 -15.83
N LEU A 282 -1.93 2.60 -15.77
CA LEU A 282 -1.57 1.29 -16.28
C LEU A 282 -1.84 0.24 -15.21
N ILE A 283 -2.61 -0.77 -15.55
CA ILE A 283 -2.95 -1.89 -14.67
C ILE A 283 -2.18 -3.10 -15.17
N PHE A 284 -1.21 -3.54 -14.40
CA PHE A 284 -0.42 -4.74 -14.66
C PHE A 284 -1.04 -5.93 -13.95
N THR A 285 -1.15 -7.05 -14.64
CA THR A 285 -1.73 -8.26 -14.07
C THR A 285 -0.89 -9.48 -14.45
N THR A 286 -0.61 -10.36 -13.49
CA THR A 286 0.01 -11.66 -13.74
C THR A 286 -1.02 -12.66 -14.25
N THR A 287 -0.70 -13.41 -15.30
CA THR A 287 -1.61 -14.39 -15.93
C THR A 287 -1.38 -15.81 -15.43
N GLY A 288 -0.20 -16.09 -14.87
CA GLY A 288 0.18 -17.41 -14.33
C GLY A 288 0.97 -17.29 -13.02
N ASP A 289 1.05 -18.40 -12.27
CA ASP A 289 1.95 -18.48 -11.11
C ASP A 289 3.41 -18.56 -11.58
N ASN A 290 4.28 -17.74 -11.04
CA ASN A 290 5.71 -18.01 -11.13
C ASN A 290 6.09 -19.05 -10.07
N ARG A 291 6.32 -20.28 -10.50
CA ARG A 291 6.76 -21.37 -9.62
C ARG A 291 8.25 -21.68 -9.72
N THR A 292 8.98 -20.86 -10.45
CA THR A 292 10.43 -21.00 -10.63
C THR A 292 11.21 -20.46 -9.43
N GLN A 293 12.52 -20.72 -9.41
CA GLN A 293 13.42 -20.17 -8.39
C GLN A 293 13.86 -18.73 -8.70
N SER A 294 13.51 -18.21 -9.86
CA SER A 294 13.91 -16.89 -10.31
C SER A 294 12.70 -15.98 -10.50
N GLU A 295 12.90 -14.68 -10.41
CA GLU A 295 11.91 -13.69 -10.83
C GLU A 295 11.61 -13.86 -12.33
N ALA A 296 10.33 -13.76 -12.70
CA ALA A 296 9.95 -13.55 -14.09
C ALA A 296 9.99 -12.04 -14.38
N THR A 297 10.48 -11.66 -15.56
CA THR A 297 10.65 -10.25 -15.94
C THR A 297 10.13 -9.98 -17.34
N ALA A 298 9.56 -8.79 -17.52
CA ALA A 298 9.21 -8.23 -18.82
C ALA A 298 9.59 -6.75 -18.87
N GLY A 299 9.82 -6.23 -20.06
CA GLY A 299 10.00 -4.80 -20.32
C GLY A 299 8.76 -4.21 -20.98
N LEU A 300 8.37 -3.02 -20.57
CA LEU A 300 7.32 -2.24 -21.22
C LEU A 300 7.89 -0.90 -21.68
N ARG A 301 7.74 -0.56 -22.96
CA ARG A 301 8.05 0.76 -23.50
C ARG A 301 6.82 1.64 -23.54
N ILE A 302 6.94 2.86 -23.05
CA ILE A 302 5.93 3.91 -23.14
C ILE A 302 6.50 5.02 -23.99
N THR A 303 5.82 5.36 -25.07
CA THR A 303 6.22 6.44 -25.99
C THR A 303 5.17 7.53 -25.99
N ALA A 304 5.53 8.75 -25.64
CA ALA A 304 4.68 9.94 -25.63
C ALA A 304 5.34 11.05 -26.43
N GLY A 305 4.86 11.30 -27.65
CA GLY A 305 5.52 12.22 -28.56
C GLY A 305 6.97 11.77 -28.85
N ARG A 306 7.92 12.61 -28.45
CA ARG A 306 9.35 12.30 -28.59
C ARG A 306 9.98 11.58 -27.37
N TRP A 307 9.24 11.47 -26.27
CA TRP A 307 9.75 10.81 -25.08
C TRP A 307 9.48 9.32 -25.12
N THR A 308 10.48 8.57 -24.72
CA THR A 308 10.40 7.12 -24.63
C THR A 308 10.97 6.69 -23.28
N LEU A 309 10.17 5.95 -22.52
CA LEU A 309 10.54 5.42 -21.21
C LEU A 309 10.32 3.91 -21.18
N ASP A 310 11.28 3.20 -20.66
CA ASP A 310 11.18 1.76 -20.44
C ASP A 310 10.92 1.48 -18.96
N VAL A 311 9.92 0.63 -18.71
CA VAL A 311 9.47 0.19 -17.40
C VAL A 311 9.84 -1.28 -17.22
N SER A 312 10.40 -1.61 -16.06
CA SER A 312 10.69 -2.98 -15.65
C SER A 312 9.48 -3.56 -14.94
N VAL A 313 8.97 -4.68 -15.43
CA VAL A 313 7.88 -5.43 -14.81
C VAL A 313 8.45 -6.75 -14.29
N LYS A 314 8.20 -7.05 -13.02
CA LYS A 314 8.70 -8.25 -12.35
C LYS A 314 7.59 -9.01 -11.67
N GLN A 315 7.66 -10.33 -11.74
CA GLN A 315 6.89 -11.22 -10.86
C GLN A 315 7.86 -11.92 -9.93
N GLU A 316 7.62 -11.82 -8.63
CA GLU A 316 8.48 -12.39 -7.61
C GLU A 316 8.67 -13.91 -7.76
N SER A 317 9.80 -14.40 -7.29
CA SER A 317 10.01 -15.83 -7.04
C SER A 317 9.35 -16.22 -5.72
N PRO A 318 8.75 -17.41 -5.63
CA PRO A 318 8.18 -17.91 -4.38
C PRO A 318 9.23 -18.39 -3.36
N GLU A 319 10.52 -18.24 -3.59
CA GLU A 319 11.57 -18.81 -2.72
C GLU A 319 11.53 -18.28 -1.29
N LYS A 320 11.17 -17.00 -1.10
CA LYS A 320 10.99 -16.44 0.24
C LYS A 320 9.83 -17.11 1.00
N TYR A 321 8.79 -17.53 0.28
CA TYR A 321 7.61 -18.19 0.86
C TYR A 321 7.87 -19.66 1.18
N ARG A 322 8.67 -20.38 0.38
CA ARG A 322 8.96 -21.81 0.55
C ARG A 322 9.57 -22.16 1.92
N LYS A 323 10.31 -21.23 2.50
CA LYS A 323 11.00 -21.42 3.80
C LYS A 323 10.23 -20.78 4.96
N ARG A 324 9.17 -20.02 4.69
CA ARG A 324 8.41 -19.31 5.70
C ARG A 324 7.39 -20.23 6.37
N PHE A 325 7.51 -20.40 7.68
CA PHE A 325 6.49 -21.07 8.51
C PHE A 325 5.60 -20.01 9.16
N ILE A 326 4.29 -20.15 8.98
CA ILE A 326 3.29 -19.27 9.59
C ILE A 326 3.05 -19.74 11.03
N ARG A 327 3.31 -18.88 11.99
CA ARG A 327 3.12 -19.16 13.42
C ARG A 327 1.73 -18.72 13.84
N VAL A 328 0.92 -19.67 14.24
CA VAL A 328 -0.49 -19.45 14.60
C VAL A 328 -0.68 -19.73 16.09
N LEU A 329 -1.10 -18.70 16.85
CA LEU A 329 -1.61 -18.87 18.20
C LEU A 329 -3.10 -19.11 18.10
N SER A 330 -3.58 -20.23 18.64
CA SER A 330 -4.99 -20.57 18.73
C SER A 330 -5.38 -20.82 20.17
N VAL A 331 -6.54 -20.29 20.56
CA VAL A 331 -7.01 -20.47 21.92
C VAL A 331 -7.78 -21.76 22.05
N THR A 332 -7.44 -22.57 23.04
CA THR A 332 -8.15 -23.81 23.35
C THR A 332 -9.47 -23.49 24.00
N GLU A 333 -10.51 -23.96 23.38
CA GLU A 333 -11.86 -23.88 23.88
C GLU A 333 -12.18 -25.04 24.84
N VAL A 334 -12.95 -24.74 25.89
CA VAL A 334 -13.41 -25.74 26.83
C VAL A 334 -14.81 -26.23 26.43
N GLY A 335 -15.00 -27.54 26.34
CA GLY A 335 -16.30 -28.17 26.08
C GLY A 335 -16.43 -28.75 24.67
N SER A 336 -17.69 -28.93 24.21
CA SER A 336 -18.01 -29.60 22.94
C SER A 336 -17.52 -28.89 21.69
N PHE A 337 -17.07 -27.63 21.80
CA PHE A 337 -16.57 -26.81 20.71
C PHE A 337 -15.05 -26.76 20.64
N GLY A 338 -14.32 -27.41 21.54
CA GLY A 338 -12.84 -27.52 21.50
C GLY A 338 -12.27 -28.10 20.21
N THR A 339 -13.14 -28.72 19.40
CA THR A 339 -12.81 -29.25 18.08
C THR A 339 -12.62 -28.20 17.01
N ASN A 340 -12.93 -26.94 17.27
CA ASN A 340 -12.79 -25.85 16.29
C ASN A 340 -11.43 -25.19 16.29
N ASN A 341 -10.64 -25.47 17.31
CA ASN A 341 -9.31 -24.93 17.43
C ASN A 341 -8.34 -25.63 16.44
N PRO A 342 -7.75 -24.94 15.45
CA PRO A 342 -6.84 -25.54 14.50
C PRO A 342 -5.53 -26.03 15.15
N ALA A 343 -5.19 -25.54 16.36
CA ALA A 343 -4.00 -25.99 17.10
C ALA A 343 -4.24 -27.26 17.90
N ALA A 344 -5.47 -27.48 18.40
CA ALA A 344 -5.77 -28.51 19.41
C ALA A 344 -5.60 -29.95 18.92
N ALA A 345 -5.82 -30.24 17.66
CA ALA A 345 -5.67 -31.60 17.13
C ALA A 345 -5.39 -31.65 15.64
N SER A 346 -4.46 -32.49 15.25
CA SER A 346 -4.16 -32.80 13.83
C SER A 346 -5.34 -33.39 13.06
N GLY A 347 -6.41 -33.77 13.75
CA GLY A 347 -7.61 -34.37 13.19
C GLY A 347 -8.73 -33.38 12.83
N GLN A 348 -8.60 -32.09 13.11
CA GLN A 348 -9.66 -31.13 12.81
C GLN A 348 -9.70 -30.74 11.33
N PRO A 349 -10.88 -30.50 10.75
CA PRO A 349 -11.02 -30.24 9.31
C PRO A 349 -10.19 -29.06 8.81
N LEU A 350 -10.22 -27.92 9.50
CA LEU A 350 -9.39 -26.77 9.16
C LEU A 350 -7.89 -27.12 9.22
N ARG A 351 -7.48 -27.79 10.30
CA ARG A 351 -6.08 -28.22 10.46
C ARG A 351 -5.65 -29.14 9.32
N ARG A 352 -6.49 -30.08 8.92
CA ARG A 352 -6.21 -30.99 7.79
C ARG A 352 -6.07 -30.24 6.46
N ILE A 353 -6.89 -29.21 6.22
CA ILE A 353 -6.75 -28.35 5.04
C ILE A 353 -5.39 -27.66 5.05
N LEU A 354 -4.98 -27.10 6.18
CA LEU A 354 -3.72 -26.37 6.34
C LEU A 354 -2.48 -27.29 6.30
N ASP A 355 -2.56 -28.49 6.86
CA ASP A 355 -1.47 -29.47 6.86
C ASP A 355 -1.38 -30.28 5.54
N ASN A 356 -2.38 -30.19 4.65
CA ASN A 356 -2.35 -30.91 3.39
C ASN A 356 -1.28 -30.29 2.46
N ALA A 357 -0.25 -31.04 2.16
CA ALA A 357 0.86 -30.61 1.33
C ALA A 357 0.47 -30.22 -0.12
N LYS A 358 -0.68 -30.68 -0.61
CA LYS A 358 -1.23 -30.23 -1.92
C LYS A 358 -1.81 -28.82 -1.83
N ASN A 359 -2.25 -28.41 -0.64
CA ASN A 359 -2.83 -27.09 -0.43
C ASN A 359 -1.75 -26.07 -0.06
N PHE A 360 -1.06 -26.30 1.06
CA PHE A 360 -0.12 -25.35 1.66
C PHE A 360 1.23 -26.06 1.94
N SER A 361 2.19 -25.85 1.08
CA SER A 361 3.55 -26.42 1.25
C SER A 361 4.51 -25.72 0.28
N PRO A 362 5.82 -26.02 0.33
CA PRO A 362 6.77 -25.54 -0.68
C PRO A 362 6.43 -25.92 -2.13
N SER A 363 5.55 -26.91 -2.35
CA SER A 363 5.07 -27.33 -3.67
C SER A 363 3.54 -27.34 -3.79
N GLY A 364 2.83 -26.84 -2.80
CA GLY A 364 1.37 -26.80 -2.74
C GLY A 364 0.73 -25.77 -3.69
N THR A 365 -0.60 -25.72 -3.68
CA THR A 365 -1.37 -24.67 -4.38
C THR A 365 -0.94 -23.28 -3.89
N VAL A 366 -0.82 -23.11 -2.58
CA VAL A 366 -0.20 -21.94 -1.96
C VAL A 366 1.19 -22.33 -1.50
N ILE A 367 2.20 -21.62 -1.99
CA ILE A 367 3.59 -21.87 -1.65
C ILE A 367 3.89 -21.22 -0.30
N VAL A 368 4.26 -22.06 0.67
CA VAL A 368 4.65 -21.67 2.04
C VAL A 368 5.44 -22.84 2.64
N GLY A 369 6.28 -22.58 3.65
CA GLY A 369 7.00 -23.66 4.36
C GLY A 369 6.06 -24.57 5.14
N GLY A 370 4.95 -24.03 5.61
CA GLY A 370 3.94 -24.72 6.40
C GLY A 370 3.43 -23.85 7.55
N PHE A 371 2.72 -24.47 8.47
CA PHE A 371 2.20 -23.82 9.67
C PHE A 371 2.80 -24.43 10.93
N SER A 372 3.01 -23.59 11.94
CA SER A 372 3.31 -24.03 13.30
C SER A 372 2.24 -23.48 14.23
N PHE A 373 1.69 -24.34 15.08
CA PHE A 373 0.57 -24.00 15.95
C PHE A 373 1.00 -23.98 17.41
N THR A 374 0.65 -22.89 18.07
CA THR A 374 0.78 -22.74 19.52
C THR A 374 -0.62 -22.64 20.11
N GLU A 375 -0.83 -23.35 21.20
CA GLU A 375 -2.09 -23.38 21.91
C GLU A 375 -2.02 -22.51 23.17
N ALA A 376 -3.03 -21.70 23.41
CA ALA A 376 -3.25 -21.02 24.68
C ALA A 376 -4.57 -21.49 25.29
N SER A 377 -4.55 -21.84 26.56
CA SER A 377 -5.76 -22.21 27.29
C SER A 377 -6.64 -20.99 27.60
N ARG A 378 -7.91 -21.24 27.90
CA ARG A 378 -8.82 -20.21 28.37
C ARG A 378 -8.30 -19.48 29.61
N ALA A 379 -7.68 -20.20 30.55
CA ALA A 379 -7.12 -19.60 31.76
C ALA A 379 -5.97 -18.65 31.45
N GLU A 380 -5.13 -19.00 30.48
CA GLU A 380 -4.00 -18.17 30.04
C GLU A 380 -4.48 -16.87 29.41
N ILE A 381 -5.48 -16.88 28.55
CA ILE A 381 -5.98 -15.65 27.92
C ILE A 381 -6.82 -14.76 28.86
N GLN A 382 -7.19 -15.27 30.03
CA GLN A 382 -7.86 -14.51 31.09
C GLN A 382 -6.89 -13.93 32.12
N ALA A 383 -5.59 -14.26 32.04
CA ALA A 383 -4.60 -13.78 32.98
C ALA A 383 -4.49 -12.24 32.96
N THR A 384 -4.12 -11.68 34.11
CA THR A 384 -3.91 -10.25 34.33
C THR A 384 -2.47 -9.98 34.77
N SER A 385 -1.99 -8.77 34.57
CA SER A 385 -0.63 -8.38 34.88
C SER A 385 -0.32 -8.30 36.39
N THR A 386 -1.34 -8.43 37.23
CA THR A 386 -1.24 -8.32 38.71
C THR A 386 -1.70 -9.59 39.41
N GLY A 387 -1.23 -9.80 40.64
CA GLY A 387 -1.63 -10.93 41.45
C GLY A 387 -0.97 -12.26 41.04
N SER A 388 -1.59 -13.37 41.41
CA SER A 388 -1.05 -14.75 41.15
C SER A 388 -1.01 -15.13 39.66
N GLY A 389 -1.63 -14.35 38.79
CA GLY A 389 -1.66 -14.57 37.34
C GLY A 389 -0.56 -13.82 36.55
N SER A 390 0.26 -13.01 37.20
CA SER A 390 1.22 -12.12 36.51
C SER A 390 2.24 -12.88 35.65
N ASP A 391 2.76 -14.01 36.11
CA ASP A 391 3.72 -14.82 35.34
C ASP A 391 3.05 -15.45 34.11
N ILE A 392 1.82 -15.93 34.27
CA ILE A 392 1.00 -16.47 33.17
C ILE A 392 0.75 -15.37 32.14
N PHE A 393 0.37 -14.17 32.58
CA PHE A 393 0.16 -13.03 31.70
C PHE A 393 1.43 -12.68 30.90
N GLN A 394 2.60 -12.61 31.55
CA GLN A 394 3.86 -12.32 30.85
C GLN A 394 4.23 -13.41 29.84
N ASN A 395 4.01 -14.69 30.19
CA ASN A 395 4.27 -15.80 29.27
C ASN A 395 3.35 -15.73 28.05
N VAL A 396 2.06 -15.48 28.21
CA VAL A 396 1.10 -15.35 27.11
C VAL A 396 1.43 -14.12 26.25
N LYS A 397 1.75 -12.99 26.86
CA LYS A 397 2.18 -11.78 26.15
C LYS A 397 3.45 -12.03 25.30
N ASN A 398 4.43 -12.75 25.85
CA ASN A 398 5.63 -13.12 25.10
C ASN A 398 5.28 -14.06 23.94
N THR A 399 4.39 -15.02 24.16
CA THR A 399 3.91 -15.91 23.09
C THR A 399 3.20 -15.13 22.00
N ILE A 400 2.28 -14.24 22.33
CA ILE A 400 1.57 -13.34 21.37
C ILE A 400 2.57 -12.61 20.50
N ASN A 401 3.61 -12.03 21.07
CA ASN A 401 4.59 -11.22 20.34
C ASN A 401 5.40 -11.99 19.29
N THR A 402 5.46 -13.33 19.41
CA THR A 402 6.17 -14.19 18.46
C THR A 402 5.31 -14.74 17.34
N GLN A 403 4.00 -14.50 17.35
CA GLN A 403 3.07 -15.06 16.39
C GLN A 403 2.87 -14.17 15.15
N ASP A 404 2.47 -14.81 14.06
CA ASP A 404 2.10 -14.17 12.80
C ASP A 404 0.57 -14.06 12.67
N VAL A 405 -0.14 -15.04 13.23
CA VAL A 405 -1.61 -15.10 13.24
C VAL A 405 -2.08 -15.41 14.65
N ILE A 406 -3.07 -14.67 15.13
CA ILE A 406 -3.80 -15.01 16.35
C ILE A 406 -5.23 -15.38 15.98
N TYR A 407 -5.65 -16.58 16.38
CA TYR A 407 -6.99 -17.07 16.17
C TYR A 407 -7.73 -17.23 17.50
N LEU A 408 -8.54 -16.26 17.83
CA LEU A 408 -9.40 -16.28 19.01
C LEU A 408 -10.71 -16.98 18.65
N THR A 409 -10.86 -18.21 19.11
CA THR A 409 -12.03 -19.05 18.84
C THR A 409 -13.23 -18.65 19.71
N TYR A 410 -14.35 -19.35 19.49
CA TYR A 410 -15.56 -19.22 20.29
C TYR A 410 -15.29 -19.45 21.80
N ASN A 411 -16.06 -18.76 22.62
CA ASN A 411 -16.02 -18.88 24.08
C ASN A 411 -14.64 -18.66 24.73
N SER A 412 -13.88 -17.78 24.15
CA SER A 412 -12.54 -17.39 24.60
C SER A 412 -12.59 -15.98 25.18
N PRO A 413 -13.07 -15.79 26.43
CA PRO A 413 -13.14 -14.45 27.02
C PRO A 413 -11.73 -13.96 27.37
N ILE A 414 -11.13 -13.23 26.45
CA ILE A 414 -9.84 -12.60 26.66
C ILE A 414 -9.93 -11.50 27.74
N SER A 415 -8.92 -11.41 28.62
CA SER A 415 -8.85 -10.31 29.59
C SER A 415 -8.69 -8.96 28.89
N ASP A 416 -9.12 -7.87 29.54
CA ASP A 416 -8.97 -6.51 29.00
C ASP A 416 -7.50 -6.17 28.70
N GLU A 417 -6.59 -6.55 29.57
CA GLU A 417 -5.16 -6.30 29.41
C GLU A 417 -4.57 -7.07 28.21
N LEU A 418 -4.91 -8.35 28.05
CA LEU A 418 -4.45 -9.13 26.90
C LEU A 418 -5.14 -8.70 25.59
N ALA A 419 -6.37 -8.20 25.63
CA ALA A 419 -7.02 -7.61 24.46
C ALA A 419 -6.22 -6.40 23.95
N LYS A 420 -5.76 -5.54 24.84
CA LYS A 420 -4.84 -4.41 24.49
C LYS A 420 -3.52 -4.91 23.95
N VAL A 421 -2.95 -5.98 24.51
CA VAL A 421 -1.70 -6.59 23.99
C VAL A 421 -1.90 -7.11 22.57
N VAL A 422 -3.01 -7.80 22.29
CA VAL A 422 -3.33 -8.32 20.95
C VAL A 422 -3.47 -7.19 19.94
N LEU A 423 -4.16 -6.11 20.29
CA LEU A 423 -4.30 -4.95 19.40
C LEU A 423 -2.97 -4.24 19.16
N SER A 424 -2.15 -4.08 20.20
CA SER A 424 -0.81 -3.52 20.06
C SER A 424 0.07 -4.42 19.19
N TRP A 425 0.01 -5.73 19.38
CA TRP A 425 0.67 -6.71 18.53
C TRP A 425 0.24 -6.56 17.06
N LEU A 426 -1.05 -6.54 16.76
CA LEU A 426 -1.57 -6.41 15.41
C LEU A 426 -1.07 -5.14 14.71
N ARG A 427 -1.07 -4.01 15.42
CA ARG A 427 -0.68 -2.70 14.89
C ARG A 427 0.84 -2.52 14.76
N SER A 428 1.65 -3.27 15.48
CA SER A 428 3.11 -3.11 15.48
C SER A 428 3.82 -3.71 14.27
N SER A 429 3.12 -4.46 13.40
CA SER A 429 3.69 -5.02 12.17
C SER A 429 2.60 -5.23 11.12
N PRO A 430 2.86 -4.90 9.84
CA PRO A 430 1.93 -5.17 8.75
C PRO A 430 1.77 -6.66 8.43
N ASN A 431 2.67 -7.52 8.93
CA ASN A 431 2.72 -8.96 8.64
C ASN A 431 1.90 -9.81 9.63
N ARG A 432 0.93 -9.22 10.30
CA ARG A 432 0.15 -9.88 11.35
C ARG A 432 -1.33 -9.90 11.00
N VAL A 433 -1.99 -11.01 11.31
CA VAL A 433 -3.41 -11.20 11.04
C VAL A 433 -4.13 -11.66 12.30
N LEU A 434 -5.24 -11.03 12.62
CA LEU A 434 -6.10 -11.38 13.74
C LEU A 434 -7.41 -12.02 13.24
N ILE A 435 -7.75 -13.19 13.75
CA ILE A 435 -9.05 -13.84 13.52
C ILE A 435 -9.84 -13.77 14.82
N VAL A 436 -10.99 -13.11 14.80
CA VAL A 436 -11.86 -12.91 15.95
C VAL A 436 -13.12 -13.75 15.80
N GLY A 437 -13.23 -14.80 16.60
CA GLY A 437 -14.46 -15.58 16.74
C GLY A 437 -15.46 -14.86 17.66
N THR A 438 -16.74 -14.79 17.28
CA THR A 438 -17.72 -13.93 17.95
C THR A 438 -19.12 -14.55 18.02
N ASP A 439 -19.22 -15.82 18.27
CA ASP A 439 -20.49 -16.54 18.23
C ASP A 439 -21.51 -16.09 19.30
N THR A 440 -21.05 -15.68 20.49
CA THR A 440 -21.92 -15.17 21.57
C THR A 440 -21.47 -13.82 22.11
N ASP A 441 -22.33 -13.11 22.87
CA ASP A 441 -22.01 -11.81 23.47
C ASP A 441 -20.81 -11.86 24.42
N ALA A 442 -20.59 -12.96 25.11
CA ALA A 442 -19.47 -13.13 26.02
C ALA A 442 -18.15 -13.40 25.29
N THR A 443 -18.21 -13.83 24.02
CA THR A 443 -17.02 -14.21 23.26
C THR A 443 -16.21 -12.99 22.91
N ASN A 444 -14.97 -12.97 23.37
CA ASN A 444 -14.01 -11.88 23.08
C ASN A 444 -14.57 -10.47 23.35
N ALA A 445 -15.47 -10.32 24.35
CA ALA A 445 -16.21 -9.07 24.60
C ALA A 445 -15.27 -7.85 24.77
N ASN A 446 -14.18 -8.01 25.53
CA ASN A 446 -13.22 -6.92 25.73
C ASN A 446 -12.58 -6.49 24.42
N LEU A 447 -12.10 -7.44 23.61
CA LEU A 447 -11.48 -7.13 22.31
C LEU A 447 -12.50 -6.50 21.36
N ARG A 448 -13.73 -7.03 21.30
CA ARG A 448 -14.81 -6.46 20.48
C ARG A 448 -15.13 -5.02 20.87
N SER A 449 -15.15 -4.69 22.17
CA SER A 449 -15.43 -3.33 22.63
C SER A 449 -14.42 -2.31 22.08
N TYR A 450 -13.16 -2.69 21.96
CA TYR A 450 -12.14 -1.84 21.34
C TYR A 450 -12.29 -1.73 19.82
N LEU A 451 -12.65 -2.82 19.14
CA LEU A 451 -12.85 -2.83 17.70
C LEU A 451 -14.12 -2.09 17.26
N THR A 452 -15.08 -1.94 18.17
CA THR A 452 -16.38 -1.29 17.92
C THR A 452 -16.55 0.05 18.64
N ALA A 453 -15.46 0.59 19.22
CA ALA A 453 -15.49 1.78 20.06
C ALA A 453 -16.01 3.05 19.37
N ASP A 454 -15.89 3.13 18.06
CA ASP A 454 -16.41 4.24 17.25
C ASP A 454 -17.94 4.19 17.03
N GLY A 455 -18.61 3.11 17.50
CA GLY A 455 -20.05 2.93 17.36
C GLY A 455 -20.52 2.57 15.94
N THR A 456 -19.63 2.41 14.97
CA THR A 456 -19.97 2.02 13.59
C THR A 456 -20.40 0.56 13.48
N TRP A 457 -19.93 -0.29 14.41
CA TRP A 457 -20.28 -1.69 14.50
C TRP A 457 -21.53 -1.91 15.32
N LYS A 458 -22.46 -2.74 14.80
CA LYS A 458 -23.51 -3.36 15.60
C LYS A 458 -23.40 -4.86 15.47
N TYR A 459 -22.82 -5.45 16.49
CA TYR A 459 -22.72 -6.88 16.65
C TYR A 459 -23.93 -7.40 17.44
N TYR A 460 -24.52 -8.47 16.95
CA TYR A 460 -25.65 -9.13 17.55
C TYR A 460 -25.27 -10.53 17.97
N ASN A 461 -25.83 -10.93 19.11
CA ASN A 461 -25.69 -12.29 19.62
C ASN A 461 -26.38 -13.30 18.71
N GLN A 462 -26.09 -14.56 18.94
CA GLN A 462 -26.68 -15.71 18.31
C GLN A 462 -28.22 -15.59 18.24
N SER A 463 -28.79 -15.78 17.07
CA SER A 463 -30.21 -15.70 16.82
C SER A 463 -30.69 -16.84 15.94
N PRO A 464 -31.72 -17.61 16.34
CA PRO A 464 -32.38 -18.59 15.50
C PRO A 464 -32.95 -18.01 14.22
N ALA A 465 -33.32 -16.71 14.23
CA ALA A 465 -33.86 -16.04 13.06
C ALA A 465 -32.80 -15.79 11.97
N VAL A 466 -31.54 -15.59 12.37
CA VAL A 466 -30.40 -15.38 11.45
C VAL A 466 -29.74 -16.70 11.14
N GLY A 467 -29.69 -17.62 12.10
CA GLY A 467 -29.18 -18.97 11.94
C GLY A 467 -30.13 -19.89 11.17
N GLY A 468 -30.26 -21.10 11.65
CA GLY A 468 -31.14 -22.08 11.04
C GLY A 468 -30.71 -22.55 9.66
N GLY A 469 -29.39 -22.53 9.39
CA GLY A 469 -28.80 -23.10 8.21
C GLY A 469 -28.94 -22.27 6.94
N LYS A 470 -29.16 -20.97 7.08
CA LYS A 470 -29.36 -20.05 5.97
C LYS A 470 -28.17 -19.10 5.80
N PHE A 471 -26.98 -19.68 5.68
CA PHE A 471 -25.76 -18.92 5.35
C PHE A 471 -25.37 -19.18 3.90
N LYS A 472 -25.00 -18.12 3.21
CA LYS A 472 -24.56 -18.20 1.83
C LYS A 472 -23.35 -17.30 1.59
N ARG A 473 -22.68 -17.55 0.47
CA ARG A 473 -21.67 -16.65 -0.07
C ARG A 473 -22.25 -15.25 -0.25
N ALA A 474 -21.54 -14.23 0.23
CA ALA A 474 -21.91 -12.84 -0.02
C ALA A 474 -21.87 -12.50 -1.52
N ALA A 475 -22.60 -11.47 -1.93
CA ALA A 475 -22.51 -10.94 -3.28
C ALA A 475 -21.07 -10.52 -3.61
N GLN A 476 -20.63 -10.75 -4.85
CA GLN A 476 -19.27 -10.43 -5.26
C GLN A 476 -19.10 -8.93 -5.43
N THR A 477 -18.02 -8.41 -4.87
CA THR A 477 -17.53 -7.05 -5.02
C THR A 477 -16.04 -7.09 -5.36
N ASP A 478 -15.43 -5.98 -5.70
CA ASP A 478 -13.98 -5.93 -5.91
C ASP A 478 -13.21 -6.25 -4.61
N GLY A 479 -13.78 -5.90 -3.46
CA GLY A 479 -13.19 -6.20 -2.15
C GLY A 479 -13.11 -7.68 -1.80
N ASN A 480 -14.08 -8.50 -2.23
CA ASN A 480 -14.14 -9.93 -1.88
C ASN A 480 -13.89 -10.89 -3.05
N ARG A 481 -13.76 -10.40 -4.28
CA ARG A 481 -13.57 -11.24 -5.48
C ARG A 481 -12.50 -12.31 -5.29
N ARG A 482 -11.34 -11.93 -4.76
CA ARG A 482 -10.21 -12.84 -4.56
C ARG A 482 -10.54 -14.06 -3.69
N PHE A 483 -11.37 -13.88 -2.66
CA PHE A 483 -11.79 -14.97 -1.76
C PHE A 483 -12.74 -15.96 -2.44
N PHE A 484 -13.37 -15.54 -3.53
CA PHE A 484 -14.34 -16.34 -4.27
C PHE A 484 -13.80 -16.95 -5.56
N THR A 485 -12.58 -16.63 -5.95
CA THR A 485 -12.07 -17.05 -7.28
C THR A 485 -10.72 -17.76 -7.23
N SER A 486 -9.89 -17.57 -6.23
CA SER A 486 -8.48 -17.99 -6.29
C SER A 486 -7.87 -18.12 -4.89
N PRO A 487 -6.83 -18.95 -4.68
CA PRO A 487 -6.20 -19.87 -5.63
C PRO A 487 -6.81 -21.29 -5.67
N PHE A 488 -7.76 -21.61 -4.78
CA PHE A 488 -8.38 -22.93 -4.68
C PHE A 488 -9.62 -23.11 -5.55
N GLY A 489 -9.89 -22.15 -6.43
CA GLY A 489 -10.99 -22.19 -7.37
C GLY A 489 -12.19 -21.35 -6.95
N THR A 490 -13.19 -21.33 -7.81
CA THR A 490 -14.37 -20.48 -7.68
C THR A 490 -15.35 -21.04 -6.65
N VAL A 491 -15.83 -20.16 -5.78
CA VAL A 491 -16.99 -20.38 -4.91
C VAL A 491 -18.23 -19.93 -5.67
N ALA A 492 -19.19 -20.81 -5.88
CA ALA A 492 -20.37 -20.51 -6.69
C ALA A 492 -21.21 -19.37 -6.09
N GLU A 493 -21.90 -18.61 -6.94
CA GLU A 493 -22.89 -17.64 -6.47
C GLU A 493 -24.01 -18.33 -5.70
N ASN A 494 -24.44 -17.71 -4.59
CA ASN A 494 -25.44 -18.26 -3.69
C ASN A 494 -25.13 -19.66 -3.12
N ALA A 495 -23.84 -20.05 -3.14
CA ALA A 495 -23.41 -21.31 -2.54
C ALA A 495 -23.83 -21.35 -1.05
N PRO A 496 -24.53 -22.42 -0.62
CA PRO A 496 -24.84 -22.59 0.79
C PRO A 496 -23.55 -22.87 1.58
N ILE A 497 -23.39 -22.17 2.71
CA ILE A 497 -22.17 -22.26 3.53
C ILE A 497 -22.39 -23.03 4.83
N ALA A 498 -23.64 -23.19 5.27
CA ALA A 498 -23.94 -23.79 6.56
C ALA A 498 -25.10 -24.80 6.52
N ARG A 499 -25.22 -25.60 7.58
CA ARG A 499 -26.31 -26.55 7.80
C ARG A 499 -27.52 -25.87 8.42
N ALA A 500 -28.68 -26.55 8.36
CA ALA A 500 -29.97 -26.03 8.77
C ALA A 500 -30.09 -25.71 10.27
N ASP A 501 -29.21 -26.24 11.10
CA ASP A 501 -29.20 -26.10 12.56
C ASP A 501 -28.12 -25.12 13.09
N ASP A 502 -27.41 -24.43 12.21
CA ASP A 502 -26.40 -23.47 12.64
C ASP A 502 -27.01 -22.17 13.14
N TYR A 503 -26.37 -21.61 14.14
CA TYR A 503 -26.65 -20.30 14.73
C TYR A 503 -25.39 -19.48 14.67
N ALA A 504 -25.49 -18.17 14.51
CA ALA A 504 -24.33 -17.31 14.43
C ALA A 504 -24.54 -15.98 15.15
N GLY A 505 -23.48 -15.44 15.68
CA GLY A 505 -23.35 -14.02 15.90
C GLY A 505 -23.23 -13.30 14.55
N TYR A 506 -23.77 -12.11 14.43
CA TYR A 506 -23.83 -11.40 13.17
C TYR A 506 -23.71 -9.88 13.32
N CYS A 507 -23.27 -9.23 12.26
CA CYS A 507 -23.18 -7.78 12.19
C CYS A 507 -24.13 -7.24 11.13
N LEU A 508 -25.01 -6.31 11.51
CA LEU A 508 -25.87 -5.57 10.57
C LEU A 508 -25.20 -4.28 10.09
N ASN A 509 -24.44 -3.63 10.97
CA ASN A 509 -23.65 -2.46 10.65
C ASN A 509 -22.18 -2.77 10.87
N TYR A 510 -21.33 -2.38 9.93
CA TYR A 510 -19.89 -2.53 9.99
C TYR A 510 -19.21 -1.42 9.17
N PRO A 511 -17.96 -1.05 9.45
CA PRO A 511 -17.24 0.00 8.71
C PRO A 511 -17.14 -0.28 7.21
N ALA A 512 -17.05 0.76 6.42
CA ALA A 512 -16.96 0.65 4.95
C ALA A 512 -15.77 -0.19 4.46
N GLY A 513 -14.68 -0.27 5.24
CA GLY A 513 -13.51 -1.10 4.94
C GLY A 513 -13.71 -2.61 5.17
N VAL A 514 -14.83 -3.02 5.79
CA VAL A 514 -15.13 -4.43 6.03
C VAL A 514 -15.89 -5.02 4.85
N THR A 515 -15.39 -6.13 4.36
CA THR A 515 -15.96 -6.86 3.22
C THR A 515 -16.58 -8.16 3.67
N PRO A 516 -17.91 -8.37 3.51
CA PRO A 516 -18.57 -9.63 3.82
C PRO A 516 -18.09 -10.76 2.90
N LEU A 517 -17.90 -11.95 3.48
CA LEU A 517 -17.64 -13.20 2.77
C LEU A 517 -18.82 -14.17 2.89
N VAL A 518 -19.42 -14.25 4.06
CA VAL A 518 -20.62 -15.05 4.34
C VAL A 518 -21.68 -14.15 4.95
N VAL A 519 -22.88 -14.25 4.43
CA VAL A 519 -24.06 -13.51 4.91
C VAL A 519 -25.21 -14.46 5.21
N SER A 520 -26.16 -13.99 6.00
CA SER A 520 -27.41 -14.72 6.22
C SER A 520 -28.26 -14.72 4.95
N ASP A 521 -29.02 -15.81 4.74
CA ASP A 521 -30.08 -15.91 3.72
C ASP A 521 -31.48 -15.90 4.38
N ALA A 522 -31.55 -15.61 5.68
CA ALA A 522 -32.81 -15.52 6.38
C ALA A 522 -33.57 -14.25 6.00
N VAL A 523 -34.90 -14.37 5.81
CA VAL A 523 -35.78 -13.25 5.47
C VAL A 523 -35.68 -12.13 6.51
N GLY A 524 -35.37 -10.92 6.05
CA GLY A 524 -35.18 -9.75 6.89
C GLY A 524 -33.75 -9.59 7.44
N TYR A 525 -32.85 -10.53 7.15
CA TYR A 525 -31.45 -10.53 7.60
C TYR A 525 -30.44 -10.77 6.46
N GLU A 526 -30.84 -10.58 5.21
CA GLU A 526 -30.07 -10.92 4.00
C GLU A 526 -28.74 -10.15 3.90
N LYS A 527 -28.58 -9.09 4.70
CA LYS A 527 -27.35 -8.30 4.80
C LYS A 527 -26.54 -8.59 6.06
N ALA A 528 -27.04 -9.46 6.94
CA ALA A 528 -26.33 -9.79 8.15
C ALA A 528 -25.03 -10.54 7.82
N MET A 529 -23.90 -9.92 8.14
CA MET A 529 -22.58 -10.51 7.93
C MET A 529 -22.27 -11.55 9.02
N ILE A 530 -21.90 -12.74 8.59
CA ILE A 530 -21.46 -13.84 9.45
C ILE A 530 -19.94 -13.96 9.45
N VAL A 531 -19.34 -13.90 8.26
CA VAL A 531 -17.88 -13.87 8.10
C VAL A 531 -17.52 -12.68 7.23
N GLY A 532 -16.52 -11.93 7.66
CA GLY A 532 -16.04 -10.78 6.93
C GLY A 532 -14.55 -10.52 7.14
N VAL A 533 -13.98 -9.69 6.29
CA VAL A 533 -12.56 -9.33 6.34
C VAL A 533 -12.42 -7.81 6.28
N ASN A 534 -11.73 -7.25 7.25
CA ASN A 534 -11.14 -5.92 7.13
C ASN A 534 -9.69 -6.09 6.63
N ARG A 535 -9.49 -5.83 5.34
CA ARG A 535 -8.18 -6.03 4.70
C ARG A 535 -7.16 -4.99 5.17
N GLN A 536 -7.60 -3.76 5.41
CA GLN A 536 -6.73 -2.67 5.87
C GLN A 536 -6.18 -2.96 7.27
N ASP A 537 -7.06 -3.37 8.19
CA ASP A 537 -6.68 -3.66 9.57
C ASP A 537 -6.20 -5.10 9.76
N ARG A 538 -6.29 -5.94 8.72
CA ARG A 538 -5.90 -7.36 8.73
C ARG A 538 -6.65 -8.19 9.79
N ILE A 539 -7.95 -7.94 9.87
CA ILE A 539 -8.85 -8.61 10.82
C ILE A 539 -9.86 -9.46 10.05
N VAL A 540 -9.98 -10.72 10.45
CA VAL A 540 -11.05 -11.63 10.02
C VAL A 540 -12.09 -11.73 11.14
N TYR A 541 -13.33 -11.43 10.82
CA TYR A 541 -14.47 -11.61 11.72
C TYR A 541 -15.15 -12.93 11.40
N HIS A 542 -15.33 -13.76 12.41
CA HIS A 542 -15.87 -15.11 12.28
C HIS A 542 -17.00 -15.30 13.29
N GLY A 543 -18.24 -15.13 12.84
CA GLY A 543 -19.44 -15.05 13.68
C GLY A 543 -20.03 -16.39 14.10
N ASP A 544 -19.49 -17.52 13.63
CA ASP A 544 -19.97 -18.85 13.99
C ASP A 544 -18.81 -19.80 14.28
N ALA A 545 -18.77 -20.28 15.52
CA ALA A 545 -17.80 -21.27 15.97
C ALA A 545 -17.83 -22.56 15.16
N ASN A 546 -19.00 -22.92 14.67
CA ASN A 546 -19.24 -24.20 14.04
C ASN A 546 -18.76 -24.28 12.60
N LEU A 547 -18.50 -23.15 11.93
CA LEU A 547 -18.14 -23.14 10.51
C LEU A 547 -16.90 -23.99 10.16
N ASN A 548 -15.95 -24.10 11.06
CA ASN A 548 -14.74 -24.93 10.85
C ASN A 548 -14.86 -26.36 11.43
N GLN A 549 -16.03 -26.74 11.90
CA GLN A 549 -16.25 -28.06 12.51
C GLN A 549 -16.36 -29.20 11.49
N ASN A 550 -16.22 -30.41 12.05
CA ASN A 550 -16.53 -31.65 11.36
C ASN A 550 -18.00 -31.66 10.92
N GLY A 551 -18.22 -31.91 9.64
CA GLY A 551 -19.57 -31.95 9.05
C GLY A 551 -20.06 -30.62 8.47
N ARG A 552 -19.30 -29.52 8.58
CA ARG A 552 -19.54 -28.23 7.88
C ARG A 552 -18.71 -28.15 6.62
N LEU A 553 -17.42 -28.44 6.74
CA LEU A 553 -16.55 -28.68 5.59
C LEU A 553 -16.89 -30.03 4.93
N SER A 554 -16.44 -30.25 3.72
CA SER A 554 -16.75 -31.48 2.98
C SER A 554 -16.21 -32.73 3.66
N SER A 555 -16.76 -33.90 3.30
CA SER A 555 -16.25 -35.18 3.77
C SER A 555 -14.79 -35.42 3.41
N GLN A 556 -14.32 -34.88 2.28
CA GLN A 556 -12.93 -34.97 1.84
C GLN A 556 -12.02 -34.05 2.66
N ALA A 557 -12.43 -32.82 2.96
CA ALA A 557 -11.73 -31.94 3.89
C ALA A 557 -11.61 -32.59 5.28
N ASN A 558 -12.69 -33.19 5.77
CA ASN A 558 -12.71 -33.91 7.04
C ASN A 558 -11.83 -35.17 7.02
N ALA A 559 -11.71 -35.87 5.91
CA ALA A 559 -10.92 -37.11 5.83
C ALA A 559 -9.42 -36.84 5.67
N ASN A 560 -9.04 -35.95 4.75
CA ASN A 560 -7.64 -35.78 4.32
C ASN A 560 -7.26 -34.34 3.99
N GLY A 561 -8.13 -33.37 4.25
CA GLY A 561 -7.89 -31.96 3.98
C GLY A 561 -8.01 -31.55 2.51
N SER A 562 -8.59 -32.38 1.63
CA SER A 562 -8.79 -32.00 0.24
C SER A 562 -9.89 -30.94 0.11
N VAL A 563 -9.64 -29.94 -0.72
CA VAL A 563 -10.56 -28.82 -0.97
C VAL A 563 -11.48 -29.18 -2.14
N THR A 564 -12.75 -29.47 -1.86
CA THR A 564 -13.69 -29.98 -2.88
C THR A 564 -15.02 -29.24 -2.93
N SER A 565 -15.54 -28.75 -1.80
CA SER A 565 -16.77 -27.98 -1.74
C SER A 565 -16.52 -26.49 -1.89
N ASP A 566 -17.58 -25.71 -2.10
CA ASP A 566 -17.50 -24.25 -2.13
C ASP A 566 -17.05 -23.66 -0.80
N PHE A 567 -17.47 -24.27 0.30
CA PHE A 567 -17.05 -23.83 1.62
C PHE A 567 -15.58 -24.20 1.91
N ASP A 568 -15.12 -25.37 1.48
CA ASP A 568 -13.68 -25.69 1.54
C ASP A 568 -12.85 -24.68 0.77
N ARG A 569 -13.30 -24.28 -0.44
CA ARG A 569 -12.62 -23.28 -1.28
C ARG A 569 -12.60 -21.93 -0.60
N LEU A 570 -13.73 -21.47 -0.06
CA LEU A 570 -13.78 -20.19 0.67
C LEU A 570 -12.81 -20.17 1.85
N THR A 571 -12.81 -21.24 2.65
CA THR A 571 -11.89 -21.39 3.80
C THR A 571 -10.43 -21.40 3.34
N ALA A 572 -10.09 -22.18 2.32
CA ALA A 572 -8.73 -22.27 1.80
C ALA A 572 -8.28 -20.96 1.13
N ASN A 573 -9.16 -20.28 0.38
CA ASN A 573 -8.87 -18.97 -0.21
C ASN A 573 -8.64 -17.88 0.86
N LEU A 574 -9.39 -17.92 1.96
CA LEU A 574 -9.18 -17.03 3.09
C LEU A 574 -7.79 -17.25 3.73
N TRP A 575 -7.41 -18.50 3.95
CA TRP A 575 -6.09 -18.82 4.50
C TRP A 575 -4.96 -18.55 3.50
N ALA A 576 -5.21 -18.67 2.19
CA ALA A 576 -4.26 -18.21 1.17
C ALA A 576 -3.97 -16.71 1.30
N TRP A 577 -5.02 -15.89 1.48
CA TRP A 577 -4.86 -14.47 1.77
C TRP A 577 -4.09 -14.21 3.07
N ILE A 578 -4.34 -14.97 4.13
CA ILE A 578 -3.59 -14.85 5.39
C ILE A 578 -2.09 -15.12 5.16
N VAL A 579 -1.75 -16.19 4.43
CA VAL A 579 -0.35 -16.49 4.08
C VAL A 579 0.30 -15.33 3.35
N GLU A 580 -0.40 -14.73 2.38
CA GLU A 580 0.08 -13.57 1.66
C GLU A 580 0.35 -12.38 2.59
N GLN A 581 -0.62 -12.03 3.45
CA GLN A 581 -0.45 -10.90 4.37
C GLN A 581 0.76 -11.09 5.29
N VAL A 582 1.06 -12.32 5.69
CA VAL A 582 2.21 -12.63 6.54
C VAL A 582 3.53 -12.61 5.76
N CYS A 583 3.53 -12.96 4.47
CA CYS A 583 4.75 -13.16 3.69
C CYS A 583 5.13 -11.98 2.78
N GLU A 584 4.17 -11.19 2.31
CA GLU A 584 4.42 -10.20 1.24
C GLU A 584 5.10 -8.91 1.71
N GLN A 585 5.12 -8.64 3.00
CA GLN A 585 5.59 -7.35 3.52
C GLN A 585 6.94 -7.44 4.26
N GLU A 586 7.70 -8.49 4.01
CA GLU A 586 9.07 -8.63 4.56
C GLU A 586 10.15 -7.99 3.68
#